data_9822278761393c06b51bb57a2df36909
#
_entry.id   9822278761393c06b51bb57a2df36909
#
_cell.length_a   1.000
_cell.length_b   1.000
_cell.length_c   1.000
_cell.angle_alpha   90.00
_cell.angle_beta   90.00
_cell.angle_gamma   90.00
#
_symmetry.space_group_name_H-M   'P 1'
#
loop_
_entity.id
_entity.type
_entity.pdbx_description
1 polymer ?
#
loop_
_entity_poly.entity_id
_entity_poly.type
_entity_poly.pdbx_seq_one_letter_code
_entity_poly.pdbx_strand_id
1 'polypeptide(L)'
;MPSFRRYFFLRLPSILNEFIQAALVVGDVQVTSRGHENMPNINATAIYDFPFIGETTAAPPARQAYQLLHLTFFLAPIVAGIDKFLHLLVNWDMYLAPWIASLSPINGHHLMLLVGVVEITAGLIVAFRPRVGAWVVFAWLCAIIVNLLSYPGFYDIALRDFCLALGALALARLSKDYDYSSH
;
A
#
# COMPACT_ATOMS: atom_id res chain seq x y z
N MET A 1 25.52 -12.72 -14.25
CA MET A 1 24.74 -13.19 -13.08
C MET A 1 23.32 -13.64 -13.50
N PRO A 2 23.17 -14.76 -14.23
CA PRO A 2 21.87 -15.24 -14.70
C PRO A 2 21.09 -16.09 -13.67
N SER A 3 21.75 -16.63 -12.65
CA SER A 3 21.15 -17.59 -11.72
C SER A 3 20.19 -16.96 -10.70
N PHE A 4 20.49 -15.78 -10.18
CA PHE A 4 19.67 -15.13 -9.15
C PHE A 4 18.30 -14.67 -9.69
N ARG A 5 18.25 -14.15 -10.92
CA ARG A 5 17.02 -13.74 -11.60
C ARG A 5 16.04 -14.91 -11.78
N ARG A 6 16.57 -16.10 -12.09
CA ARG A 6 15.78 -17.33 -12.26
C ARG A 6 15.21 -17.83 -10.92
N TYR A 7 15.97 -17.75 -9.83
CA TYR A 7 15.50 -18.13 -8.48
C TYR A 7 14.44 -17.18 -7.94
N PHE A 8 14.57 -15.89 -8.22
CA PHE A 8 13.58 -14.87 -7.81
C PHE A 8 12.24 -15.09 -8.52
N PHE A 9 12.23 -15.28 -9.84
CA PHE A 9 11.02 -15.56 -10.62
C PHE A 9 10.35 -16.88 -10.24
N LEU A 10 11.11 -17.90 -9.85
CA LEU A 10 10.57 -19.18 -9.40
C LEU A 10 9.97 -19.10 -7.98
N ARG A 11 10.44 -18.17 -7.15
CA ARG A 11 9.90 -17.94 -5.80
C ARG A 11 8.86 -16.83 -5.71
N LEU A 12 8.75 -15.97 -6.70
CA LEU A 12 7.75 -14.90 -6.72
C LEU A 12 6.32 -15.43 -6.52
N PRO A 13 5.89 -16.54 -7.13
CA PRO A 13 4.58 -17.12 -6.87
C PRO A 13 4.39 -17.59 -5.43
N SER A 14 5.42 -18.13 -4.79
CA SER A 14 5.32 -18.58 -3.39
C SER A 14 5.26 -17.40 -2.42
N ILE A 15 6.06 -16.37 -2.65
CA ILE A 15 6.04 -15.13 -1.86
C ILE A 15 4.68 -14.43 -2.03
N LEU A 16 4.18 -14.32 -3.27
CA LEU A 16 2.87 -13.76 -3.55
C LEU A 16 1.76 -14.57 -2.89
N ASN A 17 1.86 -15.90 -2.90
CA ASN A 17 0.90 -16.78 -2.24
C ASN A 17 0.95 -16.62 -0.70
N GLU A 18 2.13 -16.51 -0.11
CA GLU A 18 2.26 -16.21 1.33
C GLU A 18 1.67 -14.84 1.69
N PHE A 19 1.87 -13.83 0.83
CA PHE A 19 1.24 -12.51 0.98
C PHE A 19 -0.28 -12.59 0.86
N ILE A 20 -0.80 -13.33 -0.12
CA ILE A 20 -2.24 -13.57 -0.30
C ILE A 20 -2.81 -14.32 0.91
N GLN A 21 -2.13 -15.35 1.39
CA GLN A 21 -2.54 -16.09 2.58
C GLN A 21 -2.52 -15.22 3.84
N ALA A 22 -1.48 -14.40 4.02
CA ALA A 22 -1.43 -13.44 5.12
C ALA A 22 -2.57 -12.41 5.03
N ALA A 23 -2.89 -11.92 3.84
CA ALA A 23 -4.01 -11.00 3.61
C ALA A 23 -5.37 -11.69 3.86
N LEU A 24 -5.51 -12.96 3.47
CA LEU A 24 -6.71 -13.77 3.73
C LEU A 24 -6.88 -14.08 5.22
N VAL A 25 -5.80 -14.37 5.94
CA VAL A 25 -5.83 -14.58 7.40
C VAL A 25 -6.25 -13.30 8.14
N VAL A 26 -5.86 -12.12 7.65
CA VAL A 26 -6.36 -10.84 8.17
C VAL A 26 -7.85 -10.63 7.84
N GLY A 27 -8.34 -11.24 6.75
CA GLY A 27 -9.75 -11.19 6.30
C GLY A 27 -10.65 -12.30 6.85
N ASP A 28 -10.07 -13.42 7.31
CA ASP A 28 -10.82 -14.62 7.70
C ASP A 28 -11.18 -14.57 9.20
N VAL A 29 -11.98 -13.59 9.57
CA VAL A 29 -12.71 -13.62 10.84
C VAL A 29 -13.91 -14.54 10.67
N GLN A 30 -13.78 -15.78 11.07
CA GLN A 30 -14.88 -16.74 11.20
C GLN A 30 -15.95 -16.14 12.10
N VAL A 31 -17.06 -15.73 11.50
CA VAL A 31 -18.30 -15.50 12.24
C VAL A 31 -18.82 -16.86 12.70
N THR A 32 -18.40 -17.31 13.86
CA THR A 32 -19.04 -18.44 14.51
C THR A 32 -20.45 -18.02 14.92
N SER A 33 -21.41 -18.38 14.11
CA SER A 33 -22.83 -18.34 14.48
C SER A 33 -23.07 -19.33 15.61
N ARG A 34 -22.91 -18.87 16.85
CA ARG A 34 -23.29 -19.62 18.04
C ARG A 34 -24.71 -19.23 18.44
N GLY A 35 -25.63 -20.18 18.22
CA GLY A 35 -26.86 -20.21 19.01
C GLY A 35 -28.11 -19.59 18.37
N HIS A 36 -28.69 -20.30 17.41
CA HIS A 36 -30.13 -20.24 17.14
C HIS A 36 -30.86 -21.17 18.14
N GLU A 37 -30.93 -20.77 19.40
CA GLU A 37 -31.85 -21.41 20.36
C GLU A 37 -32.43 -20.33 21.26
N ASN A 38 -33.77 -20.25 21.22
CA ASN A 38 -34.66 -19.45 22.08
C ASN A 38 -34.67 -17.93 21.80
N MET A 39 -35.36 -17.51 20.74
CA MET A 39 -35.87 -16.15 20.63
C MET A 39 -37.23 -16.06 21.30
N PRO A 40 -37.42 -15.23 22.38
CA PRO A 40 -38.73 -14.88 22.85
C PRO A 40 -39.41 -13.98 21.78
N ASN A 41 -40.71 -14.15 21.62
CA ASN A 41 -41.59 -13.36 20.77
C ASN A 41 -41.60 -11.89 21.23
N ILE A 42 -40.86 -11.02 20.55
CA ILE A 42 -40.77 -9.60 20.91
C ILE A 42 -41.56 -8.77 19.90
N ASN A 43 -42.50 -7.94 20.46
CA ASN A 43 -43.27 -6.98 19.68
C ASN A 43 -42.36 -5.95 19.00
N ALA A 44 -42.71 -5.56 17.77
CA ALA A 44 -41.93 -4.75 16.84
C ALA A 44 -41.47 -3.35 17.34
N THR A 45 -41.91 -2.92 18.53
CA THR A 45 -41.53 -1.64 19.16
C THR A 45 -40.27 -1.70 20.04
N ALA A 46 -39.76 -2.92 20.33
CA ALA A 46 -38.57 -3.11 21.19
C ALA A 46 -37.26 -3.24 20.40
N ILE A 47 -37.27 -2.94 19.09
CA ILE A 47 -36.10 -3.19 18.20
C ILE A 47 -34.96 -2.16 18.41
N TYR A 48 -35.24 -1.05 19.12
CA TYR A 48 -34.25 0.03 19.26
C TYR A 48 -33.41 -0.03 20.55
N ASP A 49 -33.76 -0.90 21.50
CA ASP A 49 -33.00 -1.05 22.76
C ASP A 49 -32.39 -2.44 22.93
N PHE A 50 -31.67 -2.95 21.92
CA PHE A 50 -30.87 -4.15 22.07
C PHE A 50 -29.44 -3.80 22.49
N PRO A 51 -29.07 -3.90 23.76
CA PRO A 51 -27.68 -3.76 24.24
C PRO A 51 -26.83 -5.03 23.98
N PHE A 52 -27.29 -5.97 23.15
CA PHE A 52 -26.64 -7.22 22.85
C PHE A 52 -26.44 -7.44 21.35
N ILE A 53 -25.84 -6.46 20.65
CA ILE A 53 -24.98 -6.84 19.54
C ILE A 53 -23.66 -7.19 20.23
N GLY A 54 -23.43 -8.48 20.43
CA GLY A 54 -22.18 -8.98 20.99
C GLY A 54 -21.05 -8.30 20.24
N GLU A 55 -20.14 -7.68 20.98
CA GLU A 55 -18.91 -7.12 20.42
C GLU A 55 -18.26 -8.20 19.57
N THR A 56 -18.42 -8.10 18.26
CA THR A 56 -17.62 -8.88 17.35
C THR A 56 -16.20 -8.47 17.63
N THR A 57 -15.40 -9.38 18.20
CA THR A 57 -13.98 -9.18 18.50
C THR A 57 -13.15 -8.91 17.23
N ALA A 58 -13.81 -8.92 16.06
CA ALA A 58 -13.25 -8.54 14.79
C ALA A 58 -13.07 -7.02 14.70
N ALA A 59 -11.87 -6.60 14.33
CA ALA A 59 -11.60 -5.19 14.06
C ALA A 59 -12.57 -4.65 13.01
N PRO A 60 -13.11 -3.42 13.18
CA PRO A 60 -14.01 -2.82 12.20
C PRO A 60 -13.41 -2.87 10.80
N PRO A 61 -14.21 -3.09 9.74
CA PRO A 61 -13.69 -3.20 8.36
C PRO A 61 -12.79 -2.03 7.94
N ALA A 62 -13.08 -0.82 8.42
CA ALA A 62 -12.24 0.36 8.18
C ALA A 62 -10.85 0.23 8.82
N ARG A 63 -10.71 -0.40 9.99
CA ARG A 63 -9.42 -0.65 10.63
C ARG A 63 -8.61 -1.69 9.85
N GLN A 64 -9.25 -2.71 9.32
CA GLN A 64 -8.59 -3.70 8.45
C GLN A 64 -8.10 -3.05 7.16
N ALA A 65 -8.92 -2.21 6.53
CA ALA A 65 -8.52 -1.44 5.35
C ALA A 65 -7.33 -0.51 5.65
N TYR A 66 -7.34 0.18 6.80
CA TYR A 66 -6.21 0.98 7.25
C TYR A 66 -4.93 0.15 7.38
N GLN A 67 -4.98 -1.02 8.02
CA GLN A 67 -3.82 -1.89 8.21
C GLN A 67 -3.25 -2.40 6.88
N LEU A 68 -4.12 -2.80 5.94
CA LEU A 68 -3.71 -3.25 4.62
C LEU A 68 -3.03 -2.12 3.82
N LEU A 69 -3.61 -0.94 3.82
CA LEU A 69 -3.04 0.23 3.16
C LEU A 69 -1.72 0.65 3.82
N HIS A 70 -1.65 0.65 5.15
CA HIS A 70 -0.42 0.97 5.89
C HIS A 70 0.71 0.01 5.52
N LEU A 71 0.44 -1.30 5.53
CA LEU A 71 1.41 -2.32 5.12
C LEU A 71 1.85 -2.13 3.67
N THR A 72 0.90 -1.90 2.76
CA THR A 72 1.18 -1.71 1.34
C THR A 72 2.09 -0.50 1.10
N PHE A 73 1.75 0.66 1.65
CA PHE A 73 2.50 1.89 1.45
C PHE A 73 3.77 2.00 2.30
N PHE A 74 3.95 1.14 3.28
CA PHE A 74 5.23 0.90 3.93
C PHE A 74 6.15 0.05 3.04
N LEU A 75 5.69 -1.12 2.57
CA LEU A 75 6.53 -2.08 1.87
C LEU A 75 6.82 -1.69 0.42
N ALA A 76 5.81 -1.26 -0.33
CA ALA A 76 5.95 -1.05 -1.77
C ALA A 76 7.04 0.00 -2.13
N PRO A 77 7.11 1.18 -1.49
CA PRO A 77 8.16 2.14 -1.79
C PRO A 77 9.56 1.63 -1.38
N ILE A 78 9.66 0.89 -0.27
CA ILE A 78 10.95 0.32 0.15
C ILE A 78 11.44 -0.70 -0.86
N VAL A 79 10.57 -1.63 -1.29
CA VAL A 79 10.94 -2.67 -2.27
C VAL A 79 11.31 -2.03 -3.62
N ALA A 80 10.51 -1.08 -4.11
CA ALA A 80 10.80 -0.36 -5.36
C ALA A 80 12.08 0.48 -5.26
N GLY A 81 12.30 1.12 -4.12
CA GLY A 81 13.51 1.89 -3.86
C GLY A 81 14.77 1.02 -3.82
N ILE A 82 14.72 -0.13 -3.14
CA ILE A 82 15.83 -1.10 -3.12
C ILE A 82 16.08 -1.66 -4.51
N ASP A 83 15.03 -1.96 -5.28
CA ASP A 83 15.18 -2.51 -6.63
C ASP A 83 15.88 -1.56 -7.59
N LYS A 84 15.82 -0.24 -7.36
CA LYS A 84 16.58 0.74 -8.13
C LYS A 84 18.11 0.58 -8.01
N PHE A 85 18.57 -0.03 -6.93
CA PHE A 85 19.98 -0.38 -6.74
C PHE A 85 20.31 -1.76 -7.30
N LEU A 86 19.36 -2.68 -7.26
CA LEU A 86 19.58 -4.08 -7.66
C LEU A 86 19.20 -4.38 -9.10
N HIS A 87 18.29 -3.61 -9.70
CA HIS A 87 17.77 -3.79 -11.07
C HIS A 87 17.26 -5.22 -11.34
N LEU A 88 16.56 -5.82 -10.35
CA LEU A 88 16.04 -7.18 -10.44
C LEU A 88 14.67 -7.25 -11.12
N LEU A 89 13.79 -6.30 -10.84
CA LEU A 89 12.42 -6.26 -11.36
C LEU A 89 12.40 -5.63 -12.75
N VAL A 90 13.01 -4.45 -12.89
CA VAL A 90 12.96 -3.67 -14.13
C VAL A 90 14.16 -2.74 -14.25
N ASN A 91 14.46 -2.30 -15.48
CA ASN A 91 15.40 -1.19 -15.69
C ASN A 91 14.67 0.14 -15.42
N TRP A 92 14.87 0.70 -14.24
CA TRP A 92 14.20 1.93 -13.80
C TRP A 92 14.64 3.18 -14.59
N ASP A 93 15.84 3.18 -15.16
CA ASP A 93 16.37 4.33 -15.89
C ASP A 93 15.51 4.69 -17.13
N MET A 94 14.77 3.71 -17.67
CA MET A 94 13.89 3.93 -18.82
C MET A 94 12.63 4.77 -18.49
N TYR A 95 12.26 4.90 -17.21
CA TYR A 95 11.09 5.67 -16.77
C TYR A 95 11.41 7.14 -16.48
N LEU A 96 12.68 7.54 -16.61
CA LEU A 96 13.10 8.91 -16.42
C LEU A 96 12.88 9.71 -17.70
N ALA A 97 12.05 10.77 -17.61
CA ALA A 97 11.82 11.64 -18.76
C ALA A 97 13.12 12.33 -19.25
N PRO A 98 13.38 12.35 -20.55
CA PRO A 98 14.63 12.93 -21.10
C PRO A 98 14.89 14.37 -20.68
N TRP A 99 13.85 15.17 -20.52
CA TRP A 99 14.00 16.57 -20.11
C TRP A 99 14.45 16.69 -18.64
N ILE A 100 14.03 15.77 -17.74
CA ILE A 100 14.53 15.75 -16.37
C ILE A 100 16.02 15.35 -16.35
N ALA A 101 16.38 14.34 -17.14
CA ALA A 101 17.77 13.93 -17.27
C ALA A 101 18.66 15.08 -17.81
N SER A 102 18.15 15.89 -18.73
CA SER A 102 18.90 17.03 -19.31
C SER A 102 19.03 18.22 -18.35
N LEU A 103 18.10 18.43 -17.45
CA LEU A 103 18.15 19.47 -16.42
C LEU A 103 19.04 19.09 -15.22
N SER A 104 19.26 17.80 -15.03
CA SER A 104 20.05 17.31 -13.91
C SER A 104 21.55 17.46 -14.18
N PRO A 105 22.34 18.00 -13.23
CA PRO A 105 23.78 18.05 -13.34
C PRO A 105 24.45 16.67 -13.19
N ILE A 106 23.68 15.65 -12.77
CA ILE A 106 24.13 14.28 -12.56
C ILE A 106 23.57 13.35 -13.64
N ASN A 107 24.28 12.26 -13.90
CA ASN A 107 23.83 11.23 -14.85
C ASN A 107 22.45 10.69 -14.44
N GLY A 108 21.58 10.39 -15.43
CA GLY A 108 20.24 9.85 -15.21
C GLY A 108 20.19 8.61 -14.32
N HIS A 109 21.19 7.72 -14.46
CA HIS A 109 21.33 6.56 -13.58
C HIS A 109 21.52 6.96 -12.09
N HIS A 110 22.43 7.89 -11.80
CA HIS A 110 22.63 8.38 -10.43
C HIS A 110 21.40 9.12 -9.90
N LEU A 111 20.67 9.82 -10.78
CA LEU A 111 19.40 10.44 -10.40
C LEU A 111 18.36 9.36 -10.01
N MET A 112 18.31 8.25 -10.73
CA MET A 112 17.40 7.14 -10.40
C MET A 112 17.77 6.45 -9.09
N LEU A 113 19.05 6.34 -8.75
CA LEU A 113 19.49 5.87 -7.44
C LEU A 113 19.06 6.82 -6.32
N LEU A 114 19.14 8.12 -6.55
CA LEU A 114 18.63 9.13 -5.60
C LEU A 114 17.12 9.00 -5.40
N VAL A 115 16.37 8.76 -6.48
CA VAL A 115 14.93 8.45 -6.41
C VAL A 115 14.70 7.23 -5.53
N GLY A 116 15.51 6.18 -5.64
CA GLY A 116 15.44 5.00 -4.79
C GLY A 116 15.62 5.33 -3.29
N VAL A 117 16.54 6.22 -2.95
CA VAL A 117 16.73 6.69 -1.56
C VAL A 117 15.48 7.44 -1.06
N VAL A 118 14.91 8.30 -1.90
CA VAL A 118 13.68 9.04 -1.57
C VAL A 118 12.52 8.07 -1.31
N GLU A 119 12.35 7.04 -2.13
CA GLU A 119 11.29 6.04 -1.95
C GLU A 119 11.46 5.22 -0.67
N ILE A 120 12.67 4.75 -0.37
CA ILE A 120 12.95 4.06 0.88
C ILE A 120 12.61 4.96 2.08
N THR A 121 13.03 6.23 2.01
CA THR A 121 12.74 7.21 3.07
C THR A 121 11.24 7.44 3.22
N ALA A 122 10.51 7.59 2.12
CA ALA A 122 9.05 7.74 2.14
C ALA A 122 8.36 6.54 2.78
N GLY A 123 8.76 5.31 2.43
CA GLY A 123 8.25 4.09 3.04
C GLY A 123 8.52 4.04 4.55
N LEU A 124 9.71 4.41 5.00
CA LEU A 124 10.04 4.48 6.42
C LEU A 124 9.21 5.54 7.16
N ILE A 125 8.96 6.70 6.55
CA ILE A 125 8.06 7.71 7.13
C ILE A 125 6.65 7.14 7.29
N VAL A 126 6.14 6.37 6.32
CA VAL A 126 4.84 5.69 6.45
C VAL A 126 4.85 4.73 7.64
N ALA A 127 5.93 3.97 7.86
CA ALA A 127 6.03 3.03 8.97
C ALA A 127 5.88 3.70 10.34
N PHE A 128 6.57 4.84 10.55
CA PHE A 128 6.63 5.51 11.85
C PHE A 128 5.55 6.59 12.02
N ARG A 129 5.13 7.22 10.92
CA ARG A 129 4.15 8.31 10.88
C ARG A 129 3.19 8.14 9.71
N PRO A 130 2.23 7.21 9.78
CA PRO A 130 1.38 6.82 8.65
C PRO A 130 0.67 8.00 7.99
N ARG A 131 0.16 8.93 8.78
CA ARG A 131 -0.54 10.12 8.26
C ARG A 131 0.38 11.03 7.43
N VAL A 132 1.55 11.34 7.94
CA VAL A 132 2.53 12.21 7.25
C VAL A 132 3.11 11.47 6.06
N GLY A 133 3.52 10.21 6.26
CA GLY A 133 4.08 9.37 5.21
C GLY A 133 3.14 9.16 4.03
N ALA A 134 1.85 8.95 4.29
CA ALA A 134 0.85 8.80 3.25
C ALA A 134 0.71 10.06 2.37
N TRP A 135 0.78 11.27 2.95
CA TRP A 135 0.82 12.51 2.18
C TRP A 135 2.12 12.66 1.38
N VAL A 136 3.27 12.27 1.94
CA VAL A 136 4.55 12.26 1.23
C VAL A 136 4.49 11.31 0.04
N VAL A 137 4.00 10.08 0.23
CA VAL A 137 3.85 9.09 -0.84
C VAL A 137 2.86 9.58 -1.91
N PHE A 138 1.73 10.17 -1.51
CA PHE A 138 0.77 10.75 -2.45
C PHE A 138 1.42 11.82 -3.34
N ALA A 139 2.10 12.80 -2.73
CA ALA A 139 2.77 13.87 -3.47
C ALA A 139 3.88 13.32 -4.39
N TRP A 140 4.62 12.32 -3.92
CA TRP A 140 5.67 11.66 -4.70
C TRP A 140 5.10 10.91 -5.90
N LEU A 141 4.03 10.14 -5.73
CA LEU A 141 3.34 9.47 -6.85
C LEU A 141 2.79 10.49 -7.87
N CYS A 142 2.26 11.62 -7.42
CA CYS A 142 1.86 12.70 -8.34
C CYS A 142 3.05 13.21 -9.16
N ALA A 143 4.22 13.38 -8.56
CA ALA A 143 5.44 13.78 -9.28
C ALA A 143 5.88 12.72 -10.31
N ILE A 144 5.81 11.43 -9.95
CA ILE A 144 6.10 10.31 -10.88
C ILE A 144 5.10 10.32 -12.04
N ILE A 145 3.81 10.50 -11.79
CA ILE A 145 2.76 10.57 -12.82
C ILE A 145 3.06 11.71 -13.80
N VAL A 146 3.40 12.90 -13.31
CA VAL A 146 3.78 14.05 -14.16
C VAL A 146 5.00 13.70 -15.02
N ASN A 147 6.03 13.07 -14.45
CA ASN A 147 7.18 12.59 -15.19
C ASN A 147 6.76 11.61 -16.31
N LEU A 148 5.95 10.59 -16.00
CA LEU A 148 5.53 9.57 -16.98
C LEU A 148 4.61 10.13 -18.07
N LEU A 149 3.76 11.09 -17.75
CA LEU A 149 2.88 11.76 -18.73
C LEU A 149 3.64 12.76 -19.63
N SER A 150 4.81 13.21 -19.20
CA SER A 150 5.59 14.21 -19.94
C SER A 150 6.30 13.68 -21.19
N TYR A 151 6.32 12.36 -21.40
CA TYR A 151 6.84 11.73 -22.61
C TYR A 151 6.07 10.43 -22.95
N PRO A 152 5.94 10.08 -24.24
CA PRO A 152 5.10 8.97 -24.68
C PRO A 152 5.68 7.61 -24.29
N GLY A 153 4.78 6.63 -24.03
CA GLY A 153 5.14 5.22 -23.90
C GLY A 153 4.80 4.58 -22.54
N PHE A 154 4.47 5.37 -21.50
CA PHE A 154 4.26 4.86 -20.14
C PHE A 154 2.94 5.27 -19.50
N TYR A 155 1.92 5.51 -20.32
CA TYR A 155 0.60 5.95 -19.83
C TYR A 155 -0.12 4.87 -18.99
N ASP A 156 0.16 3.60 -19.25
CA ASP A 156 -0.36 2.48 -18.47
C ASP A 156 0.23 2.47 -17.05
N ILE A 157 1.52 2.79 -16.91
CA ILE A 157 2.19 2.90 -15.61
C ILE A 157 1.69 4.15 -14.88
N ALA A 158 1.53 5.27 -15.57
CA ALA A 158 0.96 6.49 -14.99
C ALA A 158 -0.46 6.25 -14.44
N LEU A 159 -1.28 5.43 -15.13
CA LEU A 159 -2.61 5.05 -14.64
C LEU A 159 -2.53 4.19 -13.38
N ARG A 160 -1.60 3.25 -13.31
CA ARG A 160 -1.37 2.43 -12.10
C ARG A 160 -0.94 3.30 -10.92
N ASP A 161 0.00 4.21 -11.15
CA ASP A 161 0.48 5.13 -10.12
C ASP A 161 -0.62 6.09 -9.65
N PHE A 162 -1.53 6.47 -10.54
CA PHE A 162 -2.72 7.24 -10.16
C PHE A 162 -3.62 6.45 -9.19
N CYS A 163 -3.86 5.16 -9.44
CA CYS A 163 -4.60 4.32 -8.52
C CYS A 163 -3.89 4.17 -7.17
N LEU A 164 -2.56 4.03 -7.18
CA LEU A 164 -1.75 4.02 -5.95
C LEU A 164 -1.83 5.37 -5.22
N ALA A 165 -1.81 6.49 -5.92
CA ALA A 165 -1.96 7.81 -5.32
C ALA A 165 -3.30 7.96 -4.60
N LEU A 166 -4.41 7.46 -5.18
CA LEU A 166 -5.71 7.43 -4.51
C LEU A 166 -5.69 6.54 -3.27
N GLY A 167 -5.00 5.40 -3.32
CA GLY A 167 -4.80 4.52 -2.15
C GLY A 167 -4.00 5.21 -1.04
N ALA A 168 -2.92 5.93 -1.38
CA ALA A 168 -2.15 6.72 -0.41
C ALA A 168 -3.00 7.84 0.22
N LEU A 169 -3.84 8.49 -0.58
CA LEU A 169 -4.79 9.49 -0.07
C LEU A 169 -5.82 8.87 0.88
N ALA A 170 -6.33 7.68 0.58
CA ALA A 170 -7.22 6.92 1.47
C ALA A 170 -6.53 6.60 2.80
N LEU A 171 -5.27 6.12 2.77
CA LEU A 171 -4.47 5.91 3.97
C LEU A 171 -4.32 7.19 4.78
N ALA A 172 -4.00 8.32 4.14
CA ALA A 172 -3.86 9.62 4.83
C ALA A 172 -5.16 10.06 5.53
N ARG A 173 -6.32 9.72 4.96
CA ARG A 173 -7.64 10.01 5.56
C ARG A 173 -7.93 9.09 6.73
N LEU A 174 -7.75 7.78 6.56
CA LEU A 174 -7.99 6.79 7.61
C LEU A 174 -7.03 6.97 8.80
N SER A 175 -5.80 7.38 8.56
CA SER A 175 -4.82 7.64 9.62
C SER A 175 -5.25 8.73 10.62
N LYS A 176 -6.21 9.58 10.27
CA LYS A 176 -6.74 10.56 11.23
C LYS A 176 -7.43 9.90 12.41
N ASP A 177 -8.17 8.83 12.15
CA ASP A 177 -9.03 8.20 13.15
C ASP A 177 -8.27 7.11 13.94
N TYR A 178 -7.25 6.52 13.33
CA TYR A 178 -6.53 5.37 13.90
C TYR A 178 -5.16 5.71 14.50
N ASP A 179 -4.55 6.82 14.13
CA ASP A 179 -3.28 7.29 14.74
C ASP A 179 -3.52 7.89 16.14
N TYR A 180 -4.73 8.40 16.43
CA TYR A 180 -5.11 8.98 17.72
C TYR A 180 -5.46 7.93 18.80
N SER A 181 -5.76 6.69 18.41
CA SER A 181 -6.19 5.63 19.34
C SER A 181 -5.05 4.83 19.96
N SER A 182 -3.79 5.22 19.71
CA SER A 182 -2.59 4.53 20.21
C SER A 182 -1.88 5.27 21.37
N HIS A 183 -2.54 6.27 21.99
CA HIS A 183 -2.05 6.98 23.18
C HIS A 183 -2.97 6.79 24.37
#